data_1133bc84edc7606a76c5e838a1d1d60a
#
_entry.id   1133bc84edc7606a76c5e838a1d1d60a
#
_cell.length_a   1.000
_cell.length_b   1.000
_cell.length_c   1.000
_cell.angle_alpha   90.00
_cell.angle_beta   90.00
_cell.angle_gamma   90.00
#
_symmetry.space_group_name_H-M   'P 1'
#
loop_
_entity.id
_entity.type
_entity.pdbx_description
1 polymer ?
#
loop_
_entity_poly.entity_id
_entity_poly.type
_entity_poly.pdbx_seq_one_letter_code
_entity_poly.pdbx_strand_id
1 'polypeptide(L)' 'MSLYGTYKNTLHRKNHREAKQFKLDVHLENHPTDYQSVIANEKLKSEVFWLEYKLKQVIKEMEADGTW' A
#
# COMPACT_ATOMS: atom_id res chain seq x y z
N MET A 1 12.99 16.89 2.31
CA MET A 1 11.73 16.64 1.58
C MET A 1 10.56 17.22 2.36
N SER A 2 9.58 17.82 1.67
CA SER A 2 8.38 18.29 2.33
C SER A 2 7.49 17.12 2.73
N LEU A 3 6.67 17.30 3.76
CA LEU A 3 5.69 16.28 4.17
C LEU A 3 4.72 15.96 3.05
N TYR A 4 4.36 16.96 2.24
CA TYR A 4 3.49 16.78 1.09
C TYR A 4 4.10 15.82 0.06
N GLY A 5 5.39 15.97 -0.23
CA GLY A 5 6.10 15.05 -1.13
C GLY A 5 6.12 13.63 -0.61
N THR A 6 6.35 13.45 0.69
CA THR A 6 6.30 12.13 1.34
C THR A 6 4.89 11.53 1.26
N TYR A 7 3.88 12.35 1.48
CA TYR A 7 2.47 11.94 1.35
C TYR A 7 2.17 11.41 -0.05
N LYS A 8 2.53 12.17 -1.08
CA LYS A 8 2.28 11.78 -2.48
C LYS A 8 3.00 10.49 -2.85
N ASN A 9 4.27 10.34 -2.46
CA ASN A 9 5.04 9.14 -2.73
C ASN A 9 4.43 7.91 -2.05
N THR A 10 4.05 8.05 -0.79
CA THR A 10 3.45 6.96 -0.02
C THR A 10 2.12 6.54 -0.63
N LEU A 11 1.30 7.51 -0.99
CA LEU A 11 0.00 7.25 -1.63
C LEU A 11 0.17 6.53 -2.97
N HIS A 12 1.12 6.98 -3.78
CA HIS A 12 1.41 6.35 -5.08
C HIS A 12 1.85 4.90 -4.91
N ARG A 13 2.75 4.64 -3.98
CA ARG A 13 3.22 3.28 -3.69
C ARG A 13 2.07 2.38 -3.21
N LYS A 14 1.23 2.90 -2.32
CA LYS A 14 0.08 2.17 -1.81
C LYS A 14 -0.87 1.79 -2.95
N ASN A 15 -1.23 2.74 -3.80
CA ASN A 15 -2.14 2.51 -4.91
C ASN A 15 -1.58 1.48 -5.89
N HIS A 16 -0.28 1.54 -6.17
CA HIS A 16 0.38 0.60 -7.07
C HIS A 16 0.33 -0.83 -6.52
N ARG A 17 0.58 -0.99 -5.22
CA ARG A 17 0.54 -2.30 -4.57
C ARG A 17 -0.88 -2.86 -4.46
N GLU A 18 -1.86 -2.00 -4.22
CA GLU A 18 -3.26 -2.43 -4.22
C GLU A 18 -3.70 -2.94 -5.59
N ALA A 19 -3.25 -2.31 -6.67
CA ALA A 19 -3.53 -2.77 -8.02
C ALA A 19 -2.93 -4.15 -8.28
N LYS A 20 -1.69 -4.38 -7.83
CA LYS A 20 -1.05 -5.69 -7.92
C LYS A 20 -1.78 -6.74 -7.10
N GLN A 21 -2.20 -6.38 -5.89
CA GLN A 21 -2.96 -7.28 -5.01
C GLN A 21 -4.27 -7.70 -5.67
N PHE A 22 -4.96 -6.76 -6.28
CA PHE A 22 -6.21 -7.05 -7.00
C PHE A 22 -5.97 -8.08 -8.12
N LYS A 23 -4.92 -7.91 -8.91
CA LYS A 23 -4.56 -8.85 -9.97
C LYS A 23 -4.26 -10.24 -9.42
N LEU A 24 -3.56 -10.32 -8.29
CA LEU A 24 -3.27 -11.60 -7.64
C LEU A 24 -4.53 -12.25 -7.08
N ASP A 25 -5.43 -11.46 -6.51
CA ASP A 25 -6.71 -11.98 -6.01
C ASP A 25 -7.52 -12.62 -7.14
N VAL A 26 -7.59 -11.97 -8.30
CA VAL A 26 -8.28 -12.52 -9.48
C VAL A 26 -7.59 -13.80 -9.95
N HIS A 27 -6.24 -13.79 -10.00
CA HIS A 27 -5.48 -14.98 -10.38
C HIS A 27 -5.76 -16.16 -9.43
N LEU A 28 -5.80 -15.90 -8.12
CA LEU A 28 -6.03 -16.93 -7.11
C LEU A 28 -7.47 -17.48 -7.15
N GLU A 29 -8.45 -16.69 -7.58
CA GLU A 29 -9.80 -17.19 -7.80
C GLU A 29 -9.83 -18.28 -8.86
N ASN A 30 -8.98 -18.14 -9.90
CA ASN A 30 -8.89 -19.11 -10.99
C ASN A 30 -7.90 -20.24 -10.70
N HIS A 31 -6.90 -19.97 -9.85
CA HIS A 31 -5.81 -20.91 -9.53
C HIS A 31 -5.55 -20.93 -8.01
N PRO A 32 -6.50 -21.47 -7.20
CA PRO A 32 -6.39 -21.39 -5.74
C PRO A 32 -5.23 -22.21 -5.14
N THR A 33 -4.62 -23.10 -5.92
CA THR A 33 -3.49 -23.93 -5.47
C THR A 33 -2.13 -23.36 -5.84
N ASP A 34 -2.07 -22.17 -6.41
CA ASP A 34 -0.81 -21.50 -6.74
C ASP A 34 -0.20 -20.87 -5.48
N TYR A 35 0.60 -21.66 -4.77
CA TYR A 35 1.19 -21.25 -3.50
C TYR A 35 2.12 -20.05 -3.62
N GLN A 36 2.82 -19.91 -4.75
CA GLN A 36 3.69 -18.75 -4.97
C GLN A 36 2.88 -17.46 -5.03
N SER A 37 1.73 -17.49 -5.70
CA SER A 37 0.83 -16.34 -5.75
C SER A 37 0.21 -16.05 -4.40
N VAL A 38 -0.10 -17.07 -3.59
CA VAL A 38 -0.59 -16.89 -2.22
C VAL A 38 0.45 -16.16 -1.38
N ILE A 39 1.69 -16.59 -1.43
CA ILE A 39 2.79 -15.96 -0.68
C ILE A 39 2.99 -14.52 -1.14
N ALA A 40 3.00 -14.27 -2.45
CA ALA A 40 3.15 -12.93 -3.00
C ALA A 40 2.00 -12.01 -2.56
N ASN A 41 0.77 -12.53 -2.54
CA ASN A 41 -0.39 -11.78 -2.10
C ASN A 41 -0.30 -11.39 -0.62
N GLU A 42 0.11 -12.32 0.23
CA GLU A 42 0.31 -12.05 1.66
C GLU A 42 1.37 -10.98 1.88
N LYS A 43 2.45 -11.03 1.12
CA LYS A 43 3.51 -10.03 1.16
C LYS A 43 2.99 -8.65 0.78
N LEU A 44 2.18 -8.58 -0.28
CA LEU A 44 1.59 -7.32 -0.73
C LEU A 44 0.62 -6.75 0.30
N LYS A 45 -0.18 -7.60 0.94
CA LYS A 45 -1.09 -7.18 2.02
C LYS A 45 -0.31 -6.52 3.17
N SER A 46 0.80 -7.12 3.56
CA SER A 46 1.66 -6.55 4.61
C SER A 46 2.25 -5.20 4.18
N GLU A 47 2.72 -5.09 2.94
CA GLU A 47 3.26 -3.84 2.41
C GLU A 47 2.21 -2.75 2.37
N VAL A 48 1.00 -3.07 1.92
CA VAL A 48 -0.12 -2.11 1.89
C VAL A 48 -0.45 -1.65 3.30
N PHE A 49 -0.49 -2.56 4.27
CA PHE A 49 -0.75 -2.22 5.67
C PHE A 49 0.28 -1.22 6.20
N TRP A 50 1.56 -1.46 5.97
CA TRP A 50 2.63 -0.57 6.41
C TRP A 50 2.56 0.80 5.73
N LEU A 51 2.23 0.82 4.44
CA LEU A 51 2.08 2.08 3.71
C LEU A 51 0.87 2.87 4.20
N GLU A 52 -0.24 2.21 4.53
CA GLU A 52 -1.39 2.88 5.14
C GLU A 52 -1.06 3.47 6.50
N TYR A 53 -0.33 2.73 7.32
CA TYR A 53 0.13 3.22 8.63
C TYR A 53 1.01 4.46 8.46
N LYS A 54 1.99 4.38 7.58
CA LYS A 54 2.88 5.50 7.29
C LYS A 54 2.11 6.72 6.78
N LEU A 55 1.15 6.48 5.90
CA LEU A 55 0.31 7.54 5.35
C LEU A 55 -0.46 8.27 6.45
N LYS A 56 -1.05 7.53 7.38
CA LYS A 56 -1.75 8.12 8.52
C LYS A 56 -0.83 8.96 9.40
N GLN A 57 0.41 8.51 9.61
CA GLN A 57 1.40 9.27 10.39
C GLN A 57 1.76 10.58 9.70
N VAL A 58 2.00 10.53 8.39
CA VAL A 58 2.32 11.74 7.61
C VAL A 58 1.16 12.73 7.65
N ILE A 59 -0.08 12.26 7.51
CA ILE A 59 -1.26 13.12 7.57
C ILE A 59 -1.35 13.80 8.94
N LYS A 60 -1.12 13.08 10.02
CA LYS A 60 -1.12 13.66 11.37
C LYS A 60 -0.05 14.73 11.52
N GLU A 61 1.15 14.49 11.01
CA GLU A 61 2.23 15.48 11.06
C GLU A 61 1.89 16.72 10.25
N MET A 62 1.28 16.55 9.08
CA MET A 62 0.84 17.68 8.24
C MET A 62 -0.23 18.51 8.95
N GLU A 63 -1.19 17.87 9.59
CA GLU A 63 -2.24 18.55 10.36
C GLU A 63 -1.65 19.33 11.53
N ALA A 64 -0.70 18.71 12.26
CA ALA A 64 -0.07 19.34 13.42
C ALA A 64 0.75 20.57 13.02
N ASP A 65 1.46 20.49 11.89
CA ASP A 65 2.32 21.58 11.42
C ASP A 65 1.57 22.62 10.58
N GLY A 66 0.34 22.33 10.18
CA GLY A 66 -0.43 23.23 9.31
C GLY A 66 0.17 23.39 7.92
N THR A 67 0.85 22.39 7.40
CA THR A 67 1.59 22.46 6.14
C THR A 67 0.79 21.93 4.92
N TRP A 68 -0.49 21.98 5.03
CA TRP A 68 -1.38 21.60 3.90
C TRP A 68 -1.27 22.53 2.70
#